data_629bdee5415a7d9953f2f40a497ecc6e
#
_entry.id   629bdee5415a7d9953f2f40a497ecc6e
#
_cell.length_a   1.000
_cell.length_b   1.000
_cell.length_c   1.000
_cell.angle_alpha   90.00
_cell.angle_beta   90.00
_cell.angle_gamma   90.00
#
_symmetry.space_group_name_H-M   'P 1'
#
loop_
_entity.id
_entity.type
_entity.pdbx_description
1 polymer ?
#
loop_
_entity_poly.entity_id
_entity_poly.type
_entity_poly.pdbx_seq_one_letter_code
_entity_poly.pdbx_strand_id
1 'polypeptide(L)'
;MQNERKRILTMLENGTISMDEALTLLEAMEKKSTPNDGASESKEKKTFDEGSEQDNTKDDSGSKGKDPSMDEFIEDIRKDFVTVGDRFMQFMQTTVDRMKGFDFDKPFGGSSTFHHTIVKQADDLDEILVDIDHGSISIYATENPEIRAEFTVKSFNGRSEEDAKKEFLDKLIFLQDEGKLRYLSDLKLSQVNVDLFIPKQAYRKISARLLNGNVNLKDIQVDRLYTKTANGKVNVERIHFNEAELEAGNGSIRLNESTGETLEAETINGRVYVSGQLKDVEAKSLNGHVVITTTDPDARKIDAKTVSGSVEIYIPSDVPLRGEISTNMGRLDLQLKDVNRTSEQEQFLHRTLLFNKDIEGDSKPLYVHGEAKTGSVIVCYTVKHD
;
A
#
# COMPACT_ATOMS: atom_id res chain seq x y z
N MET A 1 -11.29 5.58 29.48
CA MET A 1 -10.25 6.06 28.55
C MET A 1 -9.68 4.95 27.66
N GLN A 2 -9.03 3.88 28.15
CA GLN A 2 -8.50 2.80 27.29
C GLN A 2 -9.57 2.09 26.46
N ASN A 3 -10.75 1.85 26.99
CA ASN A 3 -11.86 1.21 26.27
C ASN A 3 -12.43 2.11 25.14
N GLU A 4 -12.41 3.42 25.33
CA GLU A 4 -12.92 4.36 24.33
C GLU A 4 -11.91 4.55 23.21
N ARG A 5 -10.61 4.62 23.51
CA ARG A 5 -9.52 4.61 22.51
C ARG A 5 -9.57 3.35 21.65
N LYS A 6 -9.72 2.19 22.30
CA LYS A 6 -9.87 0.91 21.59
C LYS A 6 -11.10 0.90 20.67
N ARG A 7 -12.19 1.56 21.10
CA ARG A 7 -13.40 1.69 20.30
C ARG A 7 -13.20 2.58 19.07
N ILE A 8 -12.50 3.71 19.22
CA ILE A 8 -12.15 4.59 18.09
C ILE A 8 -11.25 3.86 17.09
N LEU A 9 -10.24 3.13 17.56
CA LEU A 9 -9.37 2.31 16.70
C LEU A 9 -10.16 1.19 16.00
N THR A 10 -11.10 0.56 16.68
CA THR A 10 -11.98 -0.44 16.05
C THR A 10 -12.92 0.18 15.00
N MET A 11 -13.38 1.41 15.21
CA MET A 11 -14.18 2.13 14.22
C MET A 11 -13.36 2.54 12.99
N LEU A 12 -12.10 2.92 13.20
CA LEU A 12 -11.13 3.16 12.11
C LEU A 12 -10.81 1.85 11.36
N GLU A 13 -10.55 0.77 12.10
CA GLU A 13 -10.27 -0.58 11.57
C GLU A 13 -11.43 -1.12 10.71
N ASN A 14 -12.66 -0.84 11.11
CA ASN A 14 -13.87 -1.25 10.38
C ASN A 14 -14.25 -0.26 9.26
N GLY A 15 -13.45 0.80 9.05
CA GLY A 15 -13.74 1.83 8.05
C GLY A 15 -14.99 2.68 8.35
N THR A 16 -15.49 2.66 9.60
CA THR A 16 -16.67 3.41 10.04
C THR A 16 -16.36 4.90 10.20
N ILE A 17 -15.10 5.24 10.47
CA ILE A 17 -14.60 6.61 10.56
C ILE A 17 -13.30 6.72 9.76
N SER A 18 -13.03 7.91 9.22
CA SER A 18 -11.78 8.24 8.53
C SER A 18 -10.64 8.46 9.53
N MET A 19 -9.40 8.50 9.04
CA MET A 19 -8.23 8.80 9.86
C MET A 19 -8.35 10.17 10.53
N ASP A 20 -8.78 11.20 9.80
CA ASP A 20 -8.96 12.56 10.34
C ASP A 20 -10.03 12.61 11.42
N GLU A 21 -11.12 11.86 11.25
CA GLU A 21 -12.17 11.74 12.28
C GLU A 21 -11.66 10.97 13.51
N ALA A 22 -10.88 9.91 13.32
CA ALA A 22 -10.27 9.17 14.42
C ALA A 22 -9.28 10.03 15.20
N LEU A 23 -8.42 10.80 14.51
CA LEU A 23 -7.49 11.74 15.12
C LEU A 23 -8.23 12.83 15.92
N THR A 24 -9.26 13.43 15.32
CA THR A 24 -10.09 14.45 15.98
C THR A 24 -10.76 13.91 17.25
N LEU A 25 -11.25 12.68 17.22
CA LEU A 25 -11.87 12.03 18.38
C LEU A 25 -10.85 11.72 19.48
N LEU A 26 -9.64 11.29 19.12
CA LEU A 26 -8.55 11.04 20.08
C LEU A 26 -8.08 12.33 20.74
N GLU A 27 -7.90 13.42 19.98
CA GLU A 27 -7.57 14.76 20.50
C GLU A 27 -8.67 15.31 21.42
N ALA A 28 -9.94 15.13 21.06
CA ALA A 28 -11.07 15.57 21.90
C ALA A 28 -11.14 14.82 23.24
N MET A 29 -10.71 13.55 23.26
CA MET A 29 -10.60 12.78 24.50
C MET A 29 -9.45 13.25 25.40
N GLU A 30 -8.35 13.69 24.83
CA GLU A 30 -7.20 14.18 25.57
C GLU A 30 -7.49 15.53 26.25
N LYS A 31 -8.17 16.44 25.55
CA LYS A 31 -8.65 17.72 26.12
C LYS A 31 -9.64 17.56 27.29
N LYS A 32 -10.33 16.42 27.39
CA LYS A 32 -11.22 16.08 28.51
C LYS A 32 -10.50 15.52 29.75
N SER A 33 -9.25 15.13 29.62
CA SER A 33 -8.48 14.49 30.71
C SER A 33 -7.60 15.43 31.54
N THR A 34 -7.51 16.71 31.16
CA THR A 34 -6.88 17.73 32.01
C THR A 34 -7.91 18.29 33.00
N PRO A 35 -7.65 18.20 34.32
CA PRO A 35 -8.54 18.79 35.31
C PRO A 35 -8.48 20.31 35.17
N ASN A 36 -9.60 20.93 34.92
CA ASN A 36 -9.75 22.38 34.89
C ASN A 36 -9.89 22.89 36.32
N ASP A 37 -8.85 23.52 36.84
CA ASP A 37 -8.97 24.36 38.02
C ASP A 37 -9.03 25.83 37.58
N GLY A 38 -10.18 26.46 37.86
CA GLY A 38 -10.30 27.88 38.10
C GLY A 38 -10.81 28.80 36.98
N ALA A 39 -12.08 28.97 36.97
CA ALA A 39 -12.89 30.21 36.88
C ALA A 39 -12.46 31.40 35.98
N SER A 40 -13.46 31.78 35.18
CA SER A 40 -14.00 33.15 34.87
C SER A 40 -13.42 33.96 33.73
N GLU A 41 -14.33 34.16 32.80
CA GLU A 41 -14.77 35.38 32.08
C GLU A 41 -13.76 36.34 31.44
N SER A 42 -14.03 36.55 30.21
CA SER A 42 -14.32 37.74 29.40
C SER A 42 -13.33 38.12 28.31
N LYS A 43 -13.88 38.12 27.11
CA LYS A 43 -13.78 39.07 25.98
C LYS A 43 -12.49 39.91 25.81
N GLU A 44 -11.85 39.84 24.68
CA GLU A 44 -11.85 40.81 23.59
C GLU A 44 -10.60 40.77 22.70
N LYS A 45 -10.82 41.07 21.46
CA LYS A 45 -9.89 41.31 20.35
C LYS A 45 -8.66 42.18 20.68
N LYS A 46 -7.50 41.91 20.07
CA LYS A 46 -6.85 42.75 19.03
C LYS A 46 -5.41 42.31 18.73
N THR A 47 -5.14 42.10 17.49
CA THR A 47 -4.09 42.57 16.55
C THR A 47 -2.72 43.00 17.05
N PHE A 48 -1.71 42.48 16.28
CA PHE A 48 -0.39 43.03 15.91
C PHE A 48 0.64 43.34 17.03
N ASP A 49 1.89 42.87 16.96
CA ASP A 49 3.01 43.38 16.19
C ASP A 49 4.30 42.59 16.44
N GLU A 50 5.25 42.77 15.58
CA GLU A 50 6.57 42.20 15.44
C GLU A 50 7.53 42.53 16.62
N GLY A 51 8.58 41.70 16.76
CA GLY A 51 9.85 42.28 17.14
C GLY A 51 10.76 41.48 18.08
N SER A 52 11.77 40.85 17.46
CA SER A 52 13.17 40.83 17.88
C SER A 52 13.64 40.18 19.18
N GLU A 53 14.47 39.16 18.97
CA GLU A 53 15.87 38.94 19.43
C GLU A 53 16.24 38.96 20.89
N GLN A 54 17.03 37.95 21.18
CA GLN A 54 18.27 37.79 21.95
C GLN A 54 18.19 36.92 23.23
N ASP A 55 18.76 35.72 23.07
CA ASP A 55 20.09 35.28 23.61
C ASP A 55 20.25 35.24 25.15
N ASN A 56 20.45 34.07 25.70
CA ASN A 56 21.61 33.63 26.45
C ASN A 56 21.40 32.38 27.32
N THR A 57 22.12 31.36 26.89
CA THR A 57 23.03 30.46 27.64
C THR A 57 22.65 29.92 29.04
N LYS A 58 22.86 28.61 29.03
CA LYS A 58 23.55 27.75 30.04
C LYS A 58 22.73 26.92 31.00
N ASP A 59 23.04 25.70 30.78
CA ASP A 59 23.47 24.57 31.63
C ASP A 59 22.41 23.81 32.43
N ASP A 60 22.46 22.59 32.19
CA ASP A 60 22.92 21.41 32.94
C ASP A 60 21.90 20.26 33.05
N SER A 61 22.34 19.16 32.49
CA SER A 61 22.15 17.78 32.89
C SER A 61 20.79 17.32 33.47
N GLY A 62 20.18 16.46 32.75
CA GLY A 62 19.14 15.58 33.25
C GLY A 62 18.32 14.93 32.15
N SER A 63 18.94 13.99 31.44
CA SER A 63 18.20 13.09 30.56
C SER A 63 17.21 12.26 31.38
N LYS A 64 16.06 12.84 31.66
CA LYS A 64 14.83 12.09 31.93
C LYS A 64 14.18 11.79 30.57
N GLY A 65 14.21 10.53 30.17
CA GLY A 65 13.43 10.07 29.03
C GLY A 65 11.99 10.58 29.18
N LYS A 66 11.59 11.51 28.34
CA LYS A 66 10.20 11.88 28.20
C LYS A 66 9.51 10.71 27.54
N ASP A 67 8.46 10.18 28.18
CA ASP A 67 7.51 9.31 27.50
C ASP A 67 7.04 10.05 26.23
N PRO A 68 7.05 9.40 25.06
CA PRO A 68 6.53 10.03 23.85
C PRO A 68 5.10 10.48 24.11
N SER A 69 4.84 11.75 23.89
CA SER A 69 3.49 12.32 24.06
C SER A 69 2.57 11.69 23.01
N MET A 70 1.27 11.70 23.26
CA MET A 70 0.28 11.25 22.26
C MET A 70 0.44 12.05 20.96
N ASP A 71 0.89 13.30 21.04
CA ASP A 71 1.17 14.15 19.88
C ASP A 71 2.36 13.62 19.05
N GLU A 72 3.44 13.14 19.69
CA GLU A 72 4.54 12.46 19.01
C GLU A 72 4.09 11.16 18.33
N PHE A 73 3.24 10.37 18.99
CA PHE A 73 2.66 9.16 18.42
C PHE A 73 1.81 9.44 17.17
N ILE A 74 0.97 10.49 17.25
CA ILE A 74 0.12 10.93 16.12
C ILE A 74 1.01 11.49 15.00
N GLU A 75 2.06 12.23 15.32
CA GLU A 75 2.98 12.82 14.36
C GLU A 75 3.84 11.78 13.65
N ASP A 76 4.23 10.70 14.35
CA ASP A 76 4.92 9.55 13.77
C ASP A 76 4.02 8.77 12.79
N ILE A 77 2.77 8.48 13.18
CA ILE A 77 1.79 7.89 12.26
C ILE A 77 1.62 8.79 11.02
N ARG A 78 1.54 10.10 11.23
CA ARG A 78 1.39 11.06 10.14
C ARG A 78 2.59 11.07 9.20
N LYS A 79 3.83 11.06 9.71
CA LYS A 79 5.05 11.02 8.89
C LYS A 79 5.15 9.76 8.03
N ASP A 80 4.83 8.61 8.61
CA ASP A 80 4.99 7.32 7.94
C ASP A 80 3.89 7.03 6.90
N PHE A 81 2.68 7.61 7.10
CA PHE A 81 1.51 7.29 6.29
C PHE A 81 0.85 8.47 5.58
N VAL A 82 1.31 9.71 5.81
CA VAL A 82 0.79 10.90 5.10
C VAL A 82 1.01 10.78 3.60
N THR A 83 2.17 10.32 3.18
CA THR A 83 2.47 10.13 1.75
C THR A 83 1.56 9.09 1.09
N VAL A 84 1.21 8.00 1.80
CA VAL A 84 0.28 6.98 1.31
C VAL A 84 -1.14 7.53 1.25
N GLY A 85 -1.59 8.17 2.32
CA GLY A 85 -2.91 8.78 2.41
C GLY A 85 -3.10 9.91 1.41
N ASP A 86 -2.12 10.80 1.24
CA ASP A 86 -2.19 11.93 0.32
C ASP A 86 -2.16 11.51 -1.15
N ARG A 87 -1.28 10.57 -1.52
CA ARG A 87 -1.26 9.97 -2.87
C ARG A 87 -2.60 9.31 -3.19
N PHE A 88 -3.17 8.62 -2.20
CA PHE A 88 -4.45 7.94 -2.35
C PHE A 88 -5.62 8.93 -2.37
N MET A 89 -5.61 9.97 -1.54
CA MET A 89 -6.64 11.00 -1.51
C MET A 89 -6.64 11.82 -2.81
N GLN A 90 -5.49 12.18 -3.37
CA GLN A 90 -5.39 12.81 -4.69
C GLN A 90 -5.95 11.90 -5.78
N PHE A 91 -5.65 10.60 -5.72
CA PHE A 91 -6.23 9.63 -6.65
C PHE A 91 -7.75 9.55 -6.52
N MET A 92 -8.29 9.49 -5.29
CA MET A 92 -9.73 9.50 -5.04
C MET A 92 -10.40 10.80 -5.48
N GLN A 93 -9.79 11.96 -5.24
CA GLN A 93 -10.34 13.27 -5.68
C GLN A 93 -10.43 13.34 -7.20
N THR A 94 -9.40 12.94 -7.94
CA THR A 94 -9.45 12.91 -9.42
C THR A 94 -10.52 11.95 -9.93
N THR A 95 -10.88 10.95 -9.15
CA THR A 95 -11.87 9.93 -9.51
C THR A 95 -13.29 10.36 -9.11
N VAL A 96 -13.45 11.01 -7.96
CA VAL A 96 -14.74 11.61 -7.54
C VAL A 96 -15.17 12.69 -8.54
N ASP A 97 -14.25 13.48 -9.09
CA ASP A 97 -14.59 14.46 -10.14
C ASP A 97 -15.07 13.79 -11.44
N ARG A 98 -14.60 12.59 -11.77
CA ARG A 98 -15.11 11.76 -12.86
C ARG A 98 -16.52 11.21 -12.56
N MET A 99 -16.89 11.04 -11.29
CA MET A 99 -18.22 10.55 -10.87
C MET A 99 -19.26 11.66 -10.71
N LYS A 100 -18.89 12.94 -10.71
CA LYS A 100 -19.82 14.07 -10.69
C LYS A 100 -20.68 14.06 -11.96
N GLY A 101 -21.96 13.84 -11.78
CA GLY A 101 -22.95 13.74 -12.88
C GLY A 101 -23.69 12.41 -12.92
N PHE A 102 -23.50 11.57 -11.92
CA PHE A 102 -24.24 10.33 -11.78
C PHE A 102 -25.62 10.61 -11.14
N ASP A 103 -26.69 10.31 -11.90
CA ASP A 103 -28.08 10.41 -11.43
C ASP A 103 -28.45 9.09 -10.73
N PHE A 104 -28.34 9.07 -9.41
CA PHE A 104 -28.65 7.88 -8.60
C PHE A 104 -30.15 7.61 -8.47
N ASP A 105 -31.01 8.51 -8.94
CA ASP A 105 -32.47 8.41 -8.79
C ASP A 105 -33.14 7.53 -9.84
N LYS A 106 -32.40 6.98 -10.81
CA LYS A 106 -32.95 6.05 -11.77
C LYS A 106 -32.93 4.62 -11.22
N PRO A 107 -34.08 3.91 -11.21
CA PRO A 107 -34.12 2.51 -10.81
C PRO A 107 -33.19 1.71 -11.73
N PHE A 108 -32.31 0.92 -11.13
CA PHE A 108 -31.46 -0.03 -11.87
C PHE A 108 -32.38 -0.98 -12.66
N GLY A 109 -32.38 -0.84 -13.97
CA GLY A 109 -33.01 -1.79 -14.87
C GLY A 109 -32.30 -3.14 -14.84
N GLY A 110 -32.80 -4.11 -15.59
CA GLY A 110 -32.13 -5.41 -15.75
C GLY A 110 -30.67 -5.27 -16.18
N SER A 111 -29.84 -6.24 -15.89
CA SER A 111 -28.46 -6.30 -16.36
C SER A 111 -28.35 -7.13 -17.62
N SER A 112 -27.56 -6.69 -18.59
CA SER A 112 -27.14 -7.47 -19.77
C SER A 112 -25.65 -7.79 -19.66
N THR A 113 -25.26 -8.98 -20.14
CA THR A 113 -23.85 -9.41 -20.14
C THR A 113 -23.51 -9.92 -21.55
N PHE A 114 -22.39 -9.43 -22.07
CA PHE A 114 -21.87 -9.87 -23.37
C PHE A 114 -20.35 -10.03 -23.33
N HIS A 115 -19.85 -10.74 -24.35
CA HIS A 115 -18.40 -10.94 -24.54
C HIS A 115 -17.96 -10.27 -25.85
N HIS A 116 -16.73 -9.78 -25.81
CA HIS A 116 -16.09 -9.18 -26.97
C HIS A 116 -14.61 -9.51 -26.99
N THR A 117 -14.05 -9.85 -28.14
CA THR A 117 -12.63 -10.17 -28.27
C THR A 117 -11.99 -9.25 -29.30
N ILE A 118 -10.83 -8.71 -28.96
CA ILE A 118 -9.99 -7.92 -29.86
C ILE A 118 -8.65 -8.64 -29.99
N VAL A 119 -8.20 -8.80 -31.23
CA VAL A 119 -6.87 -9.33 -31.56
C VAL A 119 -6.12 -8.28 -32.35
N LYS A 120 -4.87 -8.05 -32.01
CA LYS A 120 -3.95 -7.12 -32.68
C LYS A 120 -2.57 -7.74 -32.80
N GLN A 121 -1.81 -7.35 -33.83
CA GLN A 121 -0.40 -7.65 -33.89
C GLN A 121 0.34 -6.86 -32.79
N ALA A 122 1.34 -7.44 -32.18
CA ALA A 122 2.12 -6.80 -31.13
C ALA A 122 3.38 -6.12 -31.69
N ASP A 123 3.20 -5.29 -32.73
CA ASP A 123 4.31 -4.60 -33.38
C ASP A 123 5.01 -3.68 -32.38
N ASP A 124 6.30 -3.96 -32.09
CA ASP A 124 7.18 -3.19 -31.21
C ASP A 124 6.57 -2.85 -29.83
N LEU A 125 5.67 -3.69 -29.30
CA LEU A 125 5.00 -3.45 -28.03
C LEU A 125 6.00 -3.43 -26.86
N ASP A 126 6.12 -2.30 -26.19
CA ASP A 126 7.09 -2.02 -25.14
C ASP A 126 6.42 -1.53 -23.83
N GLU A 127 5.29 -0.82 -23.96
CA GLU A 127 4.54 -0.31 -22.84
C GLU A 127 3.06 -0.72 -22.87
N ILE A 128 2.50 -0.96 -21.67
CA ILE A 128 1.06 -1.24 -21.50
C ILE A 128 0.51 -0.27 -20.46
N LEU A 129 -0.50 0.49 -20.86
CA LEU A 129 -1.19 1.47 -20.01
C LEU A 129 -2.68 1.10 -19.94
N VAL A 130 -3.14 0.86 -18.71
CA VAL A 130 -4.52 0.49 -18.41
C VAL A 130 -5.11 1.50 -17.42
N ASP A 131 -6.29 2.05 -17.72
CA ASP A 131 -7.05 2.92 -16.82
C ASP A 131 -8.53 2.54 -16.90
N ILE A 132 -9.07 1.93 -15.85
CA ILE A 132 -10.43 1.36 -15.79
C ILE A 132 -11.14 1.88 -14.56
N ASP A 133 -12.34 2.46 -14.74
CA ASP A 133 -13.15 2.88 -13.60
C ASP A 133 -13.79 1.69 -12.89
N HIS A 134 -14.44 0.76 -13.62
CA HIS A 134 -15.14 -0.38 -13.03
C HIS A 134 -14.85 -1.68 -13.79
N GLY A 135 -14.22 -2.64 -13.10
CA GLY A 135 -13.90 -3.94 -13.65
C GLY A 135 -12.49 -4.39 -13.29
N SER A 136 -12.17 -5.62 -13.59
CA SER A 136 -10.87 -6.22 -13.26
C SER A 136 -10.04 -6.43 -14.52
N ILE A 137 -8.72 -6.39 -14.36
CA ILE A 137 -7.79 -6.74 -15.41
C ILE A 137 -6.91 -7.90 -14.98
N SER A 138 -6.74 -8.87 -15.89
CA SER A 138 -5.74 -9.92 -15.77
C SER A 138 -4.82 -9.86 -16.99
N ILE A 139 -3.50 -9.76 -16.77
CA ILE A 139 -2.51 -9.73 -17.86
C ILE A 139 -1.64 -10.99 -17.76
N TYR A 140 -1.56 -11.71 -18.86
CA TYR A 140 -0.85 -12.97 -19.01
C TYR A 140 0.16 -12.90 -20.16
N ALA A 141 1.42 -13.21 -19.90
CA ALA A 141 2.36 -13.43 -20.99
C ALA A 141 2.17 -14.82 -21.61
N THR A 142 2.16 -14.87 -22.93
CA THR A 142 1.94 -16.10 -23.71
C THR A 142 2.96 -16.24 -24.84
N GLU A 143 3.14 -17.45 -25.34
CA GLU A 143 4.02 -17.71 -26.51
C GLU A 143 3.39 -17.23 -27.83
N ASN A 144 2.14 -16.78 -27.82
CA ASN A 144 1.49 -16.21 -29.00
C ASN A 144 2.05 -14.79 -29.27
N PRO A 145 2.46 -14.48 -30.50
CA PRO A 145 2.98 -13.16 -30.85
C PRO A 145 1.92 -12.05 -30.93
N GLU A 146 0.64 -12.40 -30.81
CA GLU A 146 -0.46 -11.46 -30.90
C GLU A 146 -0.93 -10.98 -29.52
N ILE A 147 -1.43 -9.75 -29.47
CA ILE A 147 -2.19 -9.22 -28.34
C ILE A 147 -3.64 -9.71 -28.51
N ARG A 148 -4.15 -10.37 -27.49
CA ARG A 148 -5.56 -10.78 -27.43
C ARG A 148 -6.20 -10.27 -26.16
N ALA A 149 -7.26 -9.47 -26.30
CA ALA A 149 -8.05 -8.96 -25.19
C ALA A 149 -9.45 -9.57 -25.21
N GLU A 150 -9.83 -10.27 -24.17
CA GLU A 150 -11.13 -10.90 -23.98
C GLU A 150 -11.92 -10.12 -22.94
N PHE A 151 -12.94 -9.41 -23.38
CA PHE A 151 -13.78 -8.56 -22.54
C PHE A 151 -15.06 -9.30 -22.14
N THR A 152 -15.36 -9.27 -20.85
CA THR A 152 -16.67 -9.63 -20.28
C THR A 152 -17.29 -8.36 -19.71
N VAL A 153 -18.32 -7.86 -20.38
CA VAL A 153 -18.99 -6.59 -20.04
C VAL A 153 -20.35 -6.88 -19.44
N LYS A 154 -20.58 -6.39 -18.21
CA LYS A 154 -21.87 -6.42 -17.54
C LYS A 154 -22.40 -5.00 -17.41
N SER A 155 -23.46 -4.70 -18.14
CA SER A 155 -24.13 -3.39 -18.13
C SER A 155 -25.33 -3.41 -17.19
N PHE A 156 -25.49 -2.34 -16.40
CA PHE A 156 -26.53 -2.20 -15.39
C PHE A 156 -27.57 -1.12 -15.76
N ASN A 157 -27.57 -0.65 -17.00
CA ASN A 157 -28.41 0.48 -17.43
C ASN A 157 -29.81 0.05 -17.94
N GLY A 158 -30.19 -1.21 -17.84
CA GLY A 158 -31.49 -1.74 -18.29
C GLY A 158 -31.69 -1.75 -19.81
N ARG A 159 -30.64 -1.50 -20.60
CA ARG A 159 -30.65 -1.50 -22.06
C ARG A 159 -30.57 -2.93 -22.62
N SER A 160 -30.92 -3.08 -23.91
CA SER A 160 -30.68 -4.33 -24.63
C SER A 160 -29.18 -4.65 -24.69
N GLU A 161 -28.85 -5.90 -24.90
CA GLU A 161 -27.45 -6.33 -25.08
C GLU A 161 -26.80 -5.62 -26.28
N GLU A 162 -27.54 -5.42 -27.37
CA GLU A 162 -27.07 -4.73 -28.59
C GLU A 162 -26.71 -3.27 -28.29
N ASP A 163 -27.57 -2.54 -27.57
CA ASP A 163 -27.31 -1.15 -27.19
C ASP A 163 -26.14 -1.02 -26.20
N ALA A 164 -26.04 -1.95 -25.25
CA ALA A 164 -24.93 -1.99 -24.30
C ALA A 164 -23.60 -2.29 -25.00
N LYS A 165 -23.62 -3.20 -25.97
CA LYS A 165 -22.43 -3.52 -26.78
C LYS A 165 -22.01 -2.35 -27.67
N LYS A 166 -22.97 -1.65 -28.27
CA LYS A 166 -22.69 -0.44 -29.03
C LYS A 166 -22.07 0.64 -28.16
N GLU A 167 -22.66 0.94 -27.00
CA GLU A 167 -22.08 1.91 -26.05
C GLU A 167 -20.67 1.55 -25.60
N PHE A 168 -20.42 0.26 -25.33
CA PHE A 168 -19.08 -0.23 -24.98
C PHE A 168 -18.08 0.03 -26.11
N LEU A 169 -18.41 -0.33 -27.35
CA LEU A 169 -17.52 -0.16 -28.49
C LEU A 169 -17.27 1.30 -28.84
N ASP A 170 -18.27 2.17 -28.66
CA ASP A 170 -18.16 3.62 -28.89
C ASP A 170 -17.24 4.31 -27.87
N LYS A 171 -17.18 3.79 -26.64
CA LYS A 171 -16.40 4.35 -25.53
C LYS A 171 -15.10 3.62 -25.24
N LEU A 172 -14.90 2.43 -25.78
CA LEU A 172 -13.67 1.67 -25.59
C LEU A 172 -12.51 2.33 -26.32
N ILE A 173 -11.49 2.67 -25.58
CA ILE A 173 -10.20 3.06 -26.15
C ILE A 173 -9.25 1.88 -25.98
N PHE A 174 -9.00 1.15 -27.07
CA PHE A 174 -8.03 0.06 -27.14
C PHE A 174 -7.12 0.28 -28.34
N LEU A 175 -6.07 1.06 -28.13
CA LEU A 175 -5.19 1.57 -29.17
C LEU A 175 -3.74 1.13 -28.93
N GLN A 176 -3.07 0.76 -30.02
CA GLN A 176 -1.63 0.55 -30.03
C GLN A 176 -1.01 1.58 -30.96
N ASP A 177 -0.07 2.34 -30.42
CA ASP A 177 0.64 3.40 -31.12
C ASP A 177 2.03 3.58 -30.51
N GLU A 178 3.05 3.74 -31.34
CA GLU A 178 4.46 3.96 -30.92
C GLU A 178 4.93 2.98 -29.84
N GLY A 179 4.67 1.69 -29.97
CA GLY A 179 5.06 0.66 -29.01
C GLY A 179 4.24 0.65 -27.70
N LYS A 180 3.15 1.41 -27.62
CA LYS A 180 2.32 1.52 -26.43
C LYS A 180 0.91 0.99 -26.68
N LEU A 181 0.49 0.04 -25.89
CA LEU A 181 -0.91 -0.38 -25.80
C LEU A 181 -1.62 0.46 -24.73
N ARG A 182 -2.67 1.17 -25.15
CA ARG A 182 -3.55 1.93 -24.24
C ARG A 182 -4.91 1.30 -24.17
N TYR A 183 -5.32 0.89 -22.99
CA TYR A 183 -6.67 0.46 -22.69
C TYR A 183 -7.29 1.38 -21.65
N LEU A 184 -8.34 2.11 -22.05
CA LEU A 184 -9.06 3.05 -21.19
C LEU A 184 -10.55 2.73 -21.25
N SER A 185 -11.23 2.73 -20.10
CA SER A 185 -12.68 2.51 -20.00
C SER A 185 -13.25 3.34 -18.85
N ASP A 186 -14.10 4.32 -19.19
CA ASP A 186 -14.82 5.18 -18.28
C ASP A 186 -16.33 4.87 -18.17
N LEU A 187 -16.70 3.63 -18.47
CA LEU A 187 -18.08 3.16 -18.47
C LEU A 187 -18.64 3.13 -17.03
N LYS A 188 -19.40 4.15 -16.67
CA LYS A 188 -19.93 4.36 -15.30
C LYS A 188 -20.99 3.33 -14.88
N LEU A 189 -21.80 2.86 -15.82
CA LEU A 189 -22.90 1.90 -15.58
C LEU A 189 -22.59 0.49 -16.08
N SER A 190 -21.32 0.18 -16.24
CA SER A 190 -20.89 -1.14 -16.70
C SER A 190 -19.64 -1.58 -15.95
N GLN A 191 -19.57 -2.87 -15.64
CA GLN A 191 -18.37 -3.52 -15.18
C GLN A 191 -17.69 -4.19 -16.38
N VAL A 192 -16.43 -3.85 -16.63
CA VAL A 192 -15.64 -4.41 -17.75
C VAL A 192 -14.48 -5.22 -17.21
N ASN A 193 -14.62 -6.53 -17.20
CA ASN A 193 -13.50 -7.42 -16.89
C ASN A 193 -12.77 -7.78 -18.18
N VAL A 194 -11.45 -7.77 -18.13
CA VAL A 194 -10.62 -8.10 -19.30
C VAL A 194 -9.50 -9.08 -18.93
N ASP A 195 -9.39 -10.13 -19.74
CA ASP A 195 -8.21 -10.99 -19.78
C ASP A 195 -7.37 -10.58 -20.99
N LEU A 196 -6.20 -10.01 -20.72
CA LEU A 196 -5.27 -9.49 -21.72
C LEU A 196 -4.08 -10.44 -21.84
N PHE A 197 -3.97 -11.08 -22.99
CA PHE A 197 -2.88 -11.96 -23.36
C PHE A 197 -1.88 -11.17 -24.21
N ILE A 198 -0.62 -11.16 -23.78
CA ILE A 198 0.47 -10.41 -24.43
C ILE A 198 1.62 -11.35 -24.77
N PRO A 199 2.42 -11.05 -25.79
CA PRO A 199 3.61 -11.84 -26.11
C PRO A 199 4.59 -11.93 -24.92
N LYS A 200 5.26 -13.08 -24.80
CA LYS A 200 6.30 -13.27 -23.80
C LYS A 200 7.59 -12.59 -24.23
N GLN A 201 7.82 -11.43 -23.71
CA GLN A 201 9.02 -10.60 -23.94
C GLN A 201 9.27 -9.69 -22.75
N ALA A 202 10.38 -8.97 -22.75
CA ALA A 202 10.65 -7.94 -21.77
C ALA A 202 9.92 -6.65 -22.13
N TYR A 203 9.15 -6.12 -21.19
CA TYR A 203 8.44 -4.86 -21.32
C TYR A 203 9.18 -3.76 -20.54
N ARG A 204 9.22 -2.57 -21.07
CA ARG A 204 9.81 -1.42 -20.38
C ARG A 204 8.91 -0.92 -19.25
N LYS A 205 7.59 -0.91 -19.49
CA LYS A 205 6.62 -0.42 -18.50
C LYS A 205 5.26 -1.09 -18.62
N ILE A 206 4.72 -1.49 -17.48
CA ILE A 206 3.30 -1.86 -17.35
C ILE A 206 2.70 -0.99 -16.25
N SER A 207 1.61 -0.28 -16.57
CA SER A 207 0.89 0.55 -15.62
C SER A 207 -0.60 0.21 -15.66
N ALA A 208 -1.17 -0.19 -14.53
CA ALA A 208 -2.59 -0.50 -14.39
C ALA A 208 -3.20 0.31 -13.27
N ARG A 209 -4.17 1.16 -13.60
CA ARG A 209 -4.90 1.99 -12.66
C ARG A 209 -6.39 1.68 -12.70
N LEU A 210 -6.95 1.31 -11.56
CA LEU A 210 -8.35 0.97 -11.43
C LEU A 210 -8.99 1.77 -10.29
N LEU A 211 -10.27 2.15 -10.47
CA LEU A 211 -11.05 2.66 -9.36
C LEU A 211 -11.66 1.50 -8.55
N ASN A 212 -12.39 0.61 -9.22
CA ASN A 212 -13.03 -0.54 -8.58
C ASN A 212 -12.76 -1.80 -9.39
N GLY A 213 -11.87 -2.65 -8.89
CA GLY A 213 -11.56 -3.92 -9.52
C GLY A 213 -10.20 -4.47 -9.12
N ASN A 214 -9.97 -5.71 -9.48
CA ASN A 214 -8.72 -6.40 -9.18
C ASN A 214 -7.72 -6.28 -10.33
N VAL A 215 -6.44 -6.23 -9.99
CA VAL A 215 -5.31 -6.34 -10.91
C VAL A 215 -4.65 -7.68 -10.70
N ASN A 216 -4.55 -8.49 -11.75
CA ASN A 216 -3.83 -9.75 -11.73
C ASN A 216 -2.77 -9.75 -12.83
N LEU A 217 -1.53 -10.04 -12.48
CA LEU A 217 -0.39 -10.05 -13.39
C LEU A 217 0.36 -11.37 -13.22
N LYS A 218 0.69 -12.03 -14.33
CA LYS A 218 1.29 -13.36 -14.27
C LYS A 218 2.26 -13.64 -15.42
N ASP A 219 3.41 -14.26 -15.05
CA ASP A 219 4.44 -14.75 -15.98
C ASP A 219 5.06 -13.64 -16.86
N ILE A 220 5.27 -12.43 -16.33
CA ILE A 220 5.70 -11.24 -17.07
C ILE A 220 7.12 -10.85 -16.70
N GLN A 221 7.89 -10.41 -17.70
CA GLN A 221 9.15 -9.70 -17.49
C GLN A 221 8.96 -8.22 -17.83
N VAL A 222 9.23 -7.33 -16.86
CA VAL A 222 9.03 -5.89 -17.01
C VAL A 222 10.11 -5.10 -16.25
N ASP A 223 10.56 -4.00 -16.82
CA ASP A 223 11.50 -3.12 -16.12
C ASP A 223 10.78 -2.36 -15.00
N ARG A 224 9.66 -1.70 -15.31
CA ARG A 224 8.88 -0.93 -14.34
C ARG A 224 7.41 -1.33 -14.31
N LEU A 225 6.96 -1.73 -13.14
CA LEU A 225 5.57 -2.14 -12.88
C LEU A 225 4.89 -1.16 -11.92
N TYR A 226 3.80 -0.54 -12.35
CA TYR A 226 2.98 0.34 -11.51
C TYR A 226 1.54 -0.15 -11.47
N THR A 227 1.04 -0.48 -10.31
CA THR A 227 -0.38 -0.86 -10.15
C THR A 227 -1.02 -0.04 -9.05
N LYS A 228 -2.23 0.45 -9.31
CA LYS A 228 -3.00 1.21 -8.33
C LYS A 228 -4.48 0.89 -8.43
N THR A 229 -5.08 0.49 -7.32
CA THR A 229 -6.53 0.29 -7.25
C THR A 229 -7.12 0.95 -6.01
N ALA A 230 -8.25 1.64 -6.16
CA ALA A 230 -8.94 2.20 -5.00
C ALA A 230 -9.64 1.11 -4.19
N ASN A 231 -10.40 0.25 -4.86
CA ASN A 231 -11.12 -0.85 -4.21
C ASN A 231 -10.91 -2.13 -5.02
N GLY A 232 -10.01 -2.97 -4.51
CA GLY A 232 -9.69 -4.23 -5.16
C GLY A 232 -8.38 -4.82 -4.69
N LYS A 233 -8.07 -6.00 -5.18
CA LYS A 233 -6.83 -6.72 -4.85
C LYS A 233 -5.82 -6.55 -5.97
N VAL A 234 -4.55 -6.49 -5.59
CA VAL A 234 -3.41 -6.58 -6.51
C VAL A 234 -2.75 -7.94 -6.29
N ASN A 235 -2.75 -8.79 -7.32
CA ASN A 235 -2.10 -10.09 -7.31
C ASN A 235 -1.05 -10.13 -8.43
N VAL A 236 0.18 -10.39 -8.03
CA VAL A 236 1.36 -10.47 -8.91
C VAL A 236 2.02 -11.82 -8.69
N GLU A 237 2.20 -12.59 -9.74
CA GLU A 237 2.73 -13.96 -9.66
C GLU A 237 3.77 -14.21 -10.75
N ARG A 238 4.94 -14.69 -10.37
CA ARG A 238 6.05 -15.04 -11.28
C ARG A 238 6.44 -13.93 -12.24
N ILE A 239 6.71 -12.74 -11.67
CA ILE A 239 7.15 -11.57 -12.43
C ILE A 239 8.62 -11.29 -12.16
N HIS A 240 9.36 -10.89 -13.20
CA HIS A 240 10.70 -10.34 -13.08
C HIS A 240 10.63 -8.83 -13.33
N PHE A 241 11.16 -8.04 -12.39
CA PHE A 241 11.13 -6.58 -12.48
C PHE A 241 12.40 -5.93 -11.92
N ASN A 242 12.71 -4.71 -12.36
CA ASN A 242 13.68 -3.86 -11.69
C ASN A 242 12.99 -2.99 -10.64
N GLU A 243 11.86 -2.39 -10.97
CA GLU A 243 11.09 -1.55 -10.05
C GLU A 243 9.61 -1.93 -10.09
N ALA A 244 9.01 -2.14 -8.92
CA ALA A 244 7.57 -2.37 -8.80
C ALA A 244 6.97 -1.50 -7.69
N GLU A 245 5.88 -0.80 -8.03
CA GLU A 245 5.05 -0.03 -7.10
C GLU A 245 3.63 -0.58 -7.15
N LEU A 246 3.17 -1.13 -6.03
CA LEU A 246 1.88 -1.79 -5.90
C LEU A 246 1.05 -1.09 -4.82
N GLU A 247 -0.02 -0.42 -5.23
CA GLU A 247 -0.87 0.33 -4.30
C GLU A 247 -2.32 -0.17 -4.30
N ALA A 248 -2.89 -0.32 -3.12
CA ALA A 248 -4.32 -0.60 -2.95
C ALA A 248 -4.91 0.28 -1.84
N GLY A 249 -6.07 0.88 -2.05
CA GLY A 249 -6.77 1.56 -0.97
C GLY A 249 -7.46 0.55 -0.06
N ASN A 250 -8.50 -0.07 -0.57
CA ASN A 250 -9.24 -1.11 0.13
C ASN A 250 -9.04 -2.45 -0.58
N GLY A 251 -8.04 -3.21 -0.14
CA GLY A 251 -7.74 -4.51 -0.69
C GLY A 251 -6.36 -5.03 -0.32
N SER A 252 -6.14 -6.30 -0.53
CA SER A 252 -4.85 -6.92 -0.27
C SER A 252 -3.91 -6.82 -1.48
N ILE A 253 -2.64 -6.70 -1.19
CA ILE A 253 -1.55 -6.83 -2.16
C ILE A 253 -0.86 -8.17 -1.93
N ARG A 254 -0.71 -8.93 -2.99
CA ARG A 254 0.02 -10.19 -2.98
C ARG A 254 1.02 -10.25 -4.12
N LEU A 255 2.27 -10.45 -3.80
CA LEU A 255 3.33 -10.74 -4.77
C LEU A 255 3.96 -12.09 -4.39
N ASN A 256 3.93 -13.03 -5.32
CA ASN A 256 4.45 -14.38 -5.10
C ASN A 256 5.44 -14.79 -6.18
N GLU A 257 6.42 -15.62 -5.80
CA GLU A 257 7.35 -16.29 -6.73
C GLU A 257 8.00 -15.33 -7.73
N SER A 258 8.25 -14.11 -7.32
CA SER A 258 8.75 -13.04 -8.18
C SER A 258 10.19 -12.70 -7.85
N THR A 259 10.88 -12.11 -8.82
CA THR A 259 12.26 -11.65 -8.67
C THR A 259 12.34 -10.17 -8.98
N GLY A 260 12.97 -9.37 -8.10
CA GLY A 260 13.02 -7.92 -8.30
C GLY A 260 14.13 -7.21 -7.53
N GLU A 261 14.54 -6.05 -8.08
CA GLU A 261 15.53 -5.18 -7.43
C GLU A 261 14.88 -4.32 -6.35
N THR A 262 13.78 -3.60 -6.69
CA THR A 262 13.11 -2.68 -5.78
C THR A 262 11.60 -2.87 -5.82
N LEU A 263 10.99 -3.09 -4.66
CA LEU A 263 9.54 -3.24 -4.48
C LEU A 263 9.03 -2.27 -3.43
N GLU A 264 8.03 -1.48 -3.79
CA GLU A 264 7.18 -0.72 -2.87
C GLU A 264 5.75 -1.28 -2.92
N ALA A 265 5.19 -1.68 -1.77
CA ALA A 265 3.86 -2.27 -1.68
C ALA A 265 3.07 -1.63 -0.54
N GLU A 266 2.02 -0.86 -0.87
CA GLU A 266 1.30 -0.05 0.10
C GLU A 266 -0.21 -0.24 0.05
N THR A 267 -0.83 -0.43 1.21
CA THR A 267 -2.29 -0.49 1.31
C THR A 267 -2.81 0.28 2.53
N ILE A 268 -4.00 0.88 2.41
CA ILE A 268 -4.67 1.48 3.56
C ILE A 268 -5.39 0.38 4.37
N ASN A 269 -6.28 -0.36 3.74
CA ASN A 269 -7.06 -1.40 4.39
C ASN A 269 -6.86 -2.75 3.68
N GLY A 270 -5.91 -3.54 4.18
CA GLY A 270 -5.63 -4.84 3.60
C GLY A 270 -4.34 -5.46 4.12
N ARG A 271 -4.08 -6.66 3.68
CA ARG A 271 -2.82 -7.35 3.96
C ARG A 271 -1.84 -7.15 2.81
N VAL A 272 -0.59 -6.94 3.14
CA VAL A 272 0.52 -7.01 2.19
C VAL A 272 1.24 -8.33 2.40
N TYR A 273 1.28 -9.14 1.36
CA TYR A 273 2.00 -10.40 1.35
C TYR A 273 2.98 -10.42 0.18
N VAL A 274 4.25 -10.53 0.50
CA VAL A 274 5.35 -10.47 -0.47
C VAL A 274 6.23 -11.71 -0.29
N SER A 275 6.50 -12.44 -1.37
CA SER A 275 7.38 -13.60 -1.35
C SER A 275 8.14 -13.75 -2.68
N GLY A 276 9.46 -13.88 -2.61
CA GLY A 276 10.30 -14.06 -3.80
C GLY A 276 11.79 -13.85 -3.56
N GLN A 277 12.53 -13.69 -4.64
CA GLN A 277 13.92 -13.24 -4.66
C GLN A 277 13.96 -11.72 -4.82
N LEU A 278 13.99 -11.01 -3.71
CA LEU A 278 13.82 -9.56 -3.66
C LEU A 278 14.96 -8.92 -2.89
N LYS A 279 15.51 -7.83 -3.42
CA LYS A 279 16.68 -7.16 -2.82
C LYS A 279 16.32 -6.00 -1.94
N ASP A 280 15.54 -5.05 -2.42
CA ASP A 280 15.04 -3.90 -1.64
C ASP A 280 13.52 -3.95 -1.58
N VAL A 281 12.97 -4.11 -0.39
CA VAL A 281 11.52 -4.24 -0.16
C VAL A 281 11.06 -3.22 0.86
N GLU A 282 10.09 -2.42 0.46
CA GLU A 282 9.32 -1.56 1.37
C GLU A 282 7.84 -1.97 1.30
N ALA A 283 7.27 -2.37 2.43
CA ALA A 283 5.88 -2.81 2.51
C ALA A 283 5.15 -2.18 3.69
N LYS A 284 4.03 -1.52 3.39
CA LYS A 284 3.25 -0.78 4.39
C LYS A 284 1.78 -1.13 4.35
N SER A 285 1.17 -1.22 5.53
CA SER A 285 -0.27 -1.29 5.68
C SER A 285 -0.72 -0.37 6.82
N LEU A 286 -1.75 0.45 6.61
CA LEU A 286 -2.32 1.18 7.73
C LEU A 286 -3.12 0.22 8.63
N ASN A 287 -4.05 -0.53 8.04
CA ASN A 287 -4.88 -1.52 8.74
C ASN A 287 -4.73 -2.90 8.09
N GLY A 288 -3.82 -3.71 8.61
CA GLY A 288 -3.59 -5.07 8.14
C GLY A 288 -2.23 -5.62 8.50
N HIS A 289 -2.03 -6.87 8.18
CA HIS A 289 -0.74 -7.54 8.40
C HIS A 289 0.19 -7.31 7.21
N VAL A 290 1.48 -7.17 7.50
CA VAL A 290 2.55 -7.13 6.51
C VAL A 290 3.39 -8.38 6.68
N VAL A 291 3.51 -9.18 5.63
CA VAL A 291 4.33 -10.40 5.61
C VAL A 291 5.31 -10.31 4.44
N ILE A 292 6.59 -10.35 4.74
CA ILE A 292 7.66 -10.33 3.73
C ILE A 292 8.49 -11.59 3.86
N THR A 293 8.70 -12.29 2.75
CA THR A 293 9.62 -13.40 2.63
C THR A 293 10.58 -13.12 1.48
N THR A 294 11.86 -12.93 1.77
CA THR A 294 12.88 -12.92 0.74
C THR A 294 13.78 -14.12 0.87
N THR A 295 14.11 -14.73 -0.27
CA THR A 295 15.07 -15.82 -0.37
C THR A 295 16.35 -15.40 -1.09
N ASP A 296 16.46 -14.13 -1.47
CA ASP A 296 17.63 -13.60 -2.17
C ASP A 296 18.81 -13.45 -1.21
N PRO A 297 19.96 -14.12 -1.47
CA PRO A 297 21.15 -13.97 -0.66
C PRO A 297 21.80 -12.56 -0.78
N ASP A 298 21.49 -11.82 -1.84
CA ASP A 298 21.96 -10.45 -2.08
C ASP A 298 20.95 -9.41 -1.64
N ALA A 299 19.95 -9.78 -0.82
CA ALA A 299 18.99 -8.83 -0.25
C ALA A 299 19.71 -7.75 0.55
N ARG A 300 19.30 -6.50 0.38
CA ARG A 300 19.95 -5.31 0.95
C ARG A 300 19.13 -4.62 2.02
N LYS A 301 17.81 -4.47 1.77
CA LYS A 301 16.92 -3.74 2.66
C LYS A 301 15.53 -4.37 2.71
N ILE A 302 15.01 -4.51 3.91
CA ILE A 302 13.60 -4.82 4.17
C ILE A 302 13.07 -3.79 5.16
N ASP A 303 12.02 -3.07 4.76
CA ASP A 303 11.30 -2.09 5.59
C ASP A 303 9.82 -2.48 5.61
N ALA A 304 9.33 -2.93 6.76
CA ALA A 304 7.97 -3.44 6.93
C ALA A 304 7.26 -2.70 8.05
N LYS A 305 6.16 -2.00 7.72
CA LYS A 305 5.43 -1.17 8.68
C LYS A 305 3.94 -1.40 8.68
N THR A 306 3.35 -1.38 9.89
CA THR A 306 1.89 -1.34 10.04
C THR A 306 1.48 -0.50 11.24
N VAL A 307 0.32 0.16 11.16
CA VAL A 307 -0.26 0.83 12.33
C VAL A 307 -1.10 -0.17 13.13
N SER A 308 -2.07 -0.81 12.49
CA SER A 308 -2.93 -1.81 13.13
C SER A 308 -2.76 -3.17 12.45
N GLY A 309 -2.04 -4.07 13.10
CA GLY A 309 -1.73 -5.38 12.56
C GLY A 309 -0.39 -5.90 13.07
N SER A 310 0.09 -6.97 12.49
CA SER A 310 1.40 -7.55 12.79
C SER A 310 2.32 -7.50 11.58
N VAL A 311 3.61 -7.42 11.84
CA VAL A 311 4.68 -7.53 10.85
C VAL A 311 5.38 -8.87 11.02
N GLU A 312 5.54 -9.61 9.92
CA GLU A 312 6.28 -10.85 9.87
C GLU A 312 7.33 -10.78 8.76
N ILE A 313 8.59 -10.99 9.11
CA ILE A 313 9.72 -10.90 8.18
C ILE A 313 10.48 -12.21 8.19
N TYR A 314 10.58 -12.83 7.02
CA TYR A 314 11.33 -14.07 6.80
C TYR A 314 12.52 -13.79 5.87
N ILE A 315 13.74 -14.07 6.34
CA ILE A 315 15.00 -13.70 5.69
C ILE A 315 15.94 -14.89 5.53
N PRO A 316 16.90 -14.83 4.60
CA PRO A 316 17.94 -15.86 4.47
C PRO A 316 18.79 -16.00 5.75
N SER A 317 19.21 -17.25 6.07
CA SER A 317 20.03 -17.50 7.26
C SER A 317 21.52 -17.16 7.08
N ASP A 318 22.00 -17.15 5.84
CA ASP A 318 23.44 -17.14 5.53
C ASP A 318 23.91 -15.74 5.07
N VAL A 319 23.30 -14.68 5.60
CA VAL A 319 23.66 -13.30 5.29
C VAL A 319 23.99 -12.53 6.57
N PRO A 320 24.94 -11.56 6.53
CA PRO A 320 25.16 -10.65 7.65
C PRO A 320 23.94 -9.72 7.81
N LEU A 321 23.62 -9.38 9.06
CA LEU A 321 22.38 -8.66 9.38
C LEU A 321 22.65 -7.39 10.21
N ARG A 322 21.88 -6.37 9.97
CA ARG A 322 21.67 -5.20 10.84
C ARG A 322 20.18 -4.95 10.92
N GLY A 323 19.61 -4.98 12.11
CA GLY A 323 18.16 -4.84 12.21
C GLY A 323 17.68 -4.08 13.41
N GLU A 324 16.52 -3.48 13.23
CA GLU A 324 15.73 -2.81 14.24
C GLU A 324 14.28 -3.25 14.12
N ILE A 325 13.70 -3.69 15.21
CA ILE A 325 12.26 -3.96 15.28
C ILE A 325 11.65 -3.21 16.45
N SER A 326 10.46 -2.64 16.23
CA SER A 326 9.79 -1.84 17.23
C SER A 326 8.28 -2.02 17.27
N THR A 327 7.70 -1.80 18.45
CA THR A 327 6.25 -1.79 18.64
C THR A 327 5.88 -0.87 19.81
N ASN A 328 4.69 -0.24 19.73
CA ASN A 328 4.18 0.53 20.86
C ASN A 328 3.32 -0.33 21.79
N MET A 329 2.42 -1.14 21.22
CA MET A 329 1.51 -2.01 21.97
C MET A 329 1.49 -3.42 21.40
N GLY A 330 2.58 -4.17 21.59
CA GLY A 330 2.69 -5.50 21.03
C GLY A 330 3.86 -6.28 21.60
N ARG A 331 4.25 -7.34 20.91
CA ARG A 331 5.41 -8.15 21.27
C ARG A 331 6.43 -8.12 20.14
N LEU A 332 7.71 -8.06 20.52
CA LEU A 332 8.83 -8.26 19.63
C LEU A 332 9.28 -9.72 19.76
N ASP A 333 9.28 -10.45 18.67
CA ASP A 333 9.68 -11.85 18.63
C ASP A 333 10.78 -12.07 17.59
N LEU A 334 12.04 -12.07 18.05
CA LEU A 334 13.20 -12.29 17.23
C LEU A 334 13.59 -13.77 17.31
N GLN A 335 13.16 -14.56 16.32
CA GLN A 335 13.42 -16.00 16.23
C GLN A 335 14.65 -16.32 15.36
N LEU A 336 15.63 -15.44 15.38
CA LEU A 336 16.90 -15.63 14.71
C LEU A 336 17.91 -16.27 15.70
N LYS A 337 18.51 -17.37 15.28
CA LYS A 337 19.67 -17.96 15.97
C LYS A 337 20.92 -17.20 15.54
N ASP A 338 21.95 -17.20 16.36
CA ASP A 338 23.28 -16.63 16.06
C ASP A 338 23.26 -15.11 15.76
N VAL A 339 22.36 -14.36 16.38
CA VAL A 339 22.34 -12.91 16.33
C VAL A 339 22.69 -12.31 17.70
N ASN A 340 23.44 -11.21 17.69
CA ASN A 340 23.70 -10.43 18.89
C ASN A 340 22.56 -9.43 19.06
N ARG A 341 21.89 -9.44 20.21
CA ARG A 341 20.95 -8.40 20.61
C ARG A 341 21.76 -7.27 21.23
N THR A 342 21.80 -6.12 20.56
CA THR A 342 22.70 -5.03 20.94
C THR A 342 22.07 -4.10 21.98
N SER A 343 20.78 -3.91 21.91
CA SER A 343 20.03 -3.07 22.85
C SER A 343 18.56 -3.51 22.84
N GLU A 344 17.98 -3.55 24.01
CA GLU A 344 16.54 -3.69 24.20
C GLU A 344 16.09 -2.51 25.07
N GLN A 345 15.32 -1.62 24.49
CA GLN A 345 14.76 -0.48 25.20
C GLN A 345 13.27 -0.72 25.42
N GLU A 346 12.87 -0.75 26.67
CA GLU A 346 11.47 -0.84 27.06
C GLU A 346 11.08 0.45 27.79
N GLN A 347 10.35 1.30 27.09
CA GLN A 347 9.66 2.46 27.65
C GLN A 347 8.19 2.10 27.82
N PHE A 348 7.45 2.84 28.63
CA PHE A 348 6.08 2.51 29.02
C PHE A 348 5.12 2.19 27.84
N LEU A 349 5.35 2.78 26.66
CA LEU A 349 4.53 2.58 25.46
C LEU A 349 5.35 2.26 24.18
N HIS A 350 6.66 2.05 24.31
CA HIS A 350 7.50 1.81 23.14
C HIS A 350 8.57 0.79 23.48
N ARG A 351 8.67 -0.22 22.63
CA ARG A 351 9.68 -1.27 22.72
C ARG A 351 10.47 -1.29 21.43
N THR A 352 11.78 -1.28 21.56
CA THR A 352 12.70 -1.39 20.42
C THR A 352 13.76 -2.43 20.72
N LEU A 353 14.04 -3.26 19.74
CA LEU A 353 15.09 -4.26 19.80
C LEU A 353 16.01 -4.10 18.60
N LEU A 354 17.31 -3.84 18.90
CA LEU A 354 18.38 -3.78 17.92
C LEU A 354 19.15 -5.08 17.89
N PHE A 355 19.44 -5.59 16.71
CA PHE A 355 20.18 -6.84 16.55
C PHE A 355 21.16 -6.77 15.37
N ASN A 356 22.21 -7.58 15.46
CA ASN A 356 23.17 -7.74 14.38
C ASN A 356 23.73 -9.15 14.29
N LYS A 357 24.17 -9.49 13.10
CA LYS A 357 24.91 -10.73 12.82
C LYS A 357 26.04 -10.41 11.85
N ASP A 358 27.25 -10.71 12.27
CA ASP A 358 28.42 -10.60 11.43
C ASP A 358 28.76 -12.00 10.87
N ILE A 359 29.10 -12.06 9.60
CA ILE A 359 29.59 -13.25 8.91
C ILE A 359 30.94 -12.88 8.30
N GLU A 360 31.92 -13.78 8.39
CA GLU A 360 33.24 -13.57 7.79
C GLU A 360 33.10 -13.44 6.26
N GLY A 361 33.61 -12.35 5.70
CA GLY A 361 33.60 -12.07 4.26
C GLY A 361 33.27 -10.60 3.95
N ASP A 362 33.30 -10.24 2.66
CA ASP A 362 33.02 -8.89 2.17
C ASP A 362 31.54 -8.63 1.87
N SER A 363 30.63 -9.51 2.30
CA SER A 363 29.20 -9.36 2.04
C SER A 363 28.61 -8.17 2.79
N LYS A 364 27.84 -7.33 2.10
CA LYS A 364 27.12 -6.22 2.73
C LYS A 364 25.99 -6.76 3.59
N PRO A 365 25.72 -6.16 4.77
CA PRO A 365 24.65 -6.63 5.61
C PRO A 365 23.27 -6.32 5.01
N LEU A 366 22.33 -7.24 5.19
CA LEU A 366 20.92 -7.02 4.99
C LEU A 366 20.41 -6.13 6.13
N TYR A 367 19.83 -4.98 5.79
CA TYR A 367 19.18 -4.08 6.73
C TYR A 367 17.72 -4.47 6.89
N VAL A 368 17.30 -4.76 8.11
CA VAL A 368 15.92 -5.17 8.44
C VAL A 368 15.30 -4.16 9.39
N HIS A 369 14.24 -3.50 8.94
CA HIS A 369 13.41 -2.65 9.78
C HIS A 369 11.98 -3.18 9.82
N GLY A 370 11.46 -3.40 11.04
CA GLY A 370 10.10 -3.89 11.26
C GLY A 370 9.38 -3.08 12.31
N GLU A 371 8.25 -2.48 11.98
CA GLU A 371 7.49 -1.65 12.90
C GLU A 371 6.00 -1.98 12.91
N ALA A 372 5.44 -2.17 14.10
CA ALA A 372 4.00 -2.30 14.29
C ALA A 372 3.57 -1.38 15.45
N LYS A 373 2.72 -0.37 15.18
CA LYS A 373 2.27 0.51 16.27
C LYS A 373 1.40 -0.26 17.28
N THR A 374 0.45 -1.10 16.81
CA THR A 374 -0.44 -1.89 17.66
C THR A 374 -0.47 -3.36 17.25
N GLY A 375 0.63 -4.05 17.40
CA GLY A 375 0.71 -5.45 17.04
C GLY A 375 2.11 -6.01 17.22
N SER A 376 2.30 -7.26 16.90
CA SER A 376 3.58 -7.93 17.08
C SER A 376 4.47 -7.80 15.85
N VAL A 377 5.78 -7.74 16.09
CA VAL A 377 6.80 -7.86 15.04
C VAL A 377 7.56 -9.16 15.25
N ILE A 378 7.58 -9.98 14.22
CA ILE A 378 8.22 -11.28 14.21
C ILE A 378 9.28 -11.31 13.11
N VAL A 379 10.50 -11.75 13.43
CA VAL A 379 11.55 -11.94 12.44
C VAL A 379 12.10 -13.36 12.56
N CYS A 380 12.06 -14.10 11.45
CA CYS A 380 12.48 -15.49 11.36
C CYS A 380 13.43 -15.73 10.17
N TYR A 381 14.14 -16.82 10.19
CA TYR A 381 14.80 -17.34 8.98
C TYR A 381 13.80 -18.05 8.07
N THR A 382 13.98 -17.91 6.76
CA THR A 382 13.26 -18.74 5.78
C THR A 382 13.66 -20.20 5.94
N VAL A 383 12.68 -21.09 5.85
CA VAL A 383 12.97 -22.53 5.82
C VAL A 383 13.51 -22.87 4.43
N LYS A 384 14.73 -23.38 4.36
CA LYS A 384 15.24 -23.96 3.11
C LYS A 384 14.41 -25.20 2.79
N HIS A 385 13.66 -25.17 1.71
CA HIS A 385 13.13 -26.39 1.12
C HIS A 385 14.26 -27.01 0.30
N ASP A 386 14.84 -28.10 0.85
CA ASP A 386 15.80 -28.96 0.16
C ASP A 386 15.14 -29.69 -1.04
#